data_3a86369f2c9893aa8d88b29a2b141384
#
_entry.id   3a86369f2c9893aa8d88b29a2b141384
#
_cell.length_a   1.000
_cell.length_b   1.000
_cell.length_c   1.000
_cell.angle_alpha   90.00
_cell.angle_beta   90.00
_cell.angle_gamma   90.00
#
_symmetry.space_group_name_H-M   'P 1'
#
loop_
_entity.id
_entity.type
_entity.pdbx_description
1 polymer ?
#
loop_
_entity_poly.entity_id
_entity_poly.type
_entity_poly.pdbx_seq_one_letter_code
_entity_poly.pdbx_strand_id
1 'polypeptide(L)'
;MNYANMVSGTFLARPNRFIAYVDIAGQTQTVHVKNTGRCRELLVPGTRVWCQEASSPARKTRFDLIAVQKGSRLINMDSQAPNAAAKEWLLSGGFGEVDALRAETVHGDSRFDFSFLKDGTPWFLEVKGVTLEENGVCAFPDAPTLRGAKHLRGLTRAAAEGYGVGVLFVIQMADVTYLHPNDATDPDFAAALREAAGNGVHILAMDCAVTERCMTIRRPVEVRL
;
A
#
# COMPACT_ATOMS: atom_id res chain seq x y z
N MET A 1 9.62 1.18 -8.40
CA MET A 1 10.33 1.48 -7.14
C MET A 1 11.36 0.38 -6.85
N ASN A 2 12.59 0.74 -6.52
CA ASN A 2 13.70 -0.21 -6.35
C ASN A 2 14.30 -0.13 -4.93
N TYR A 3 14.79 -1.27 -4.43
CA TYR A 3 15.50 -1.40 -3.16
C TYR A 3 16.95 -1.82 -3.40
N ALA A 4 17.89 -1.14 -2.76
CA ALA A 4 19.31 -1.50 -2.77
C ALA A 4 19.66 -2.35 -1.54
N ASN A 5 20.79 -3.05 -1.60
CA ASN A 5 21.38 -3.79 -0.47
C ASN A 5 20.40 -4.77 0.21
N MET A 6 19.71 -5.57 -0.61
CA MET A 6 18.76 -6.56 -0.12
C MET A 6 19.44 -7.84 0.31
N VAL A 7 19.04 -8.36 1.46
CA VAL A 7 19.46 -9.66 2.02
C VAL A 7 18.24 -10.50 2.34
N SER A 8 18.33 -11.81 2.16
CA SER A 8 17.28 -12.74 2.59
C SER A 8 17.53 -13.24 4.01
N GLY A 9 16.44 -13.60 4.70
CA GLY A 9 16.50 -14.18 6.03
C GLY A 9 15.25 -15.01 6.33
N THR A 10 15.21 -15.56 7.54
CA THR A 10 14.08 -16.33 8.06
C THR A 10 13.44 -15.53 9.20
N PHE A 11 12.14 -15.26 9.08
CA PHE A 11 11.39 -14.58 10.13
C PHE A 11 11.28 -15.47 11.38
N LEU A 12 11.60 -14.94 12.56
CA LEU A 12 11.56 -15.64 13.83
C LEU A 12 10.38 -15.20 14.70
N ALA A 13 10.24 -13.86 14.93
CA ALA A 13 9.20 -13.32 15.78
C ALA A 13 8.97 -11.82 15.52
N ARG A 14 7.79 -11.32 15.92
CA ARG A 14 7.44 -9.89 15.92
C ARG A 14 6.99 -9.47 17.32
N PRO A 15 7.92 -9.00 18.20
CA PRO A 15 7.58 -8.66 19.58
C PRO A 15 6.66 -7.43 19.71
N ASN A 16 6.70 -6.53 18.72
CA ASN A 16 5.79 -5.38 18.63
C ASN A 16 5.61 -4.95 17.16
N ARG A 17 4.75 -3.96 16.91
CA ARG A 17 4.42 -3.51 15.54
C ARG A 17 5.58 -2.91 14.74
N PHE A 18 6.68 -2.54 15.37
CA PHE A 18 7.82 -1.86 14.73
C PHE A 18 9.05 -2.74 14.60
N ILE A 19 9.13 -3.84 15.34
CA ILE A 19 10.32 -4.69 15.44
C ILE A 19 9.98 -6.14 15.07
N ALA A 20 10.87 -6.74 14.29
CA ALA A 20 10.91 -8.17 14.03
C ALA A 20 12.30 -8.72 14.37
N TYR A 21 12.36 -10.01 14.72
CA TYR A 21 13.58 -10.79 14.77
C TYR A 21 13.65 -11.66 13.53
N VAL A 22 14.78 -11.59 12.83
CA VAL A 22 15.04 -12.33 11.60
C VAL A 22 16.40 -12.97 11.68
N ASP A 23 16.49 -14.25 11.36
CA ASP A 23 17.78 -14.91 11.15
C ASP A 23 18.32 -14.49 9.78
N ILE A 24 19.46 -13.83 9.76
CA ILE A 24 20.20 -13.45 8.56
C ILE A 24 21.60 -14.08 8.66
N ALA A 25 21.89 -15.01 7.77
CA ALA A 25 23.17 -15.73 7.72
C ALA A 25 23.57 -16.41 9.04
N GLY A 26 22.60 -17.02 9.75
CA GLY A 26 22.82 -17.74 11.02
C GLY A 26 22.89 -16.81 12.24
N GLN A 27 22.58 -15.54 12.10
CA GLN A 27 22.56 -14.56 13.18
C GLN A 27 21.18 -13.91 13.34
N THR A 28 20.66 -13.92 14.56
CA THR A 28 19.42 -13.20 14.86
C THR A 28 19.66 -11.69 14.82
N GLN A 29 18.97 -11.02 13.90
CA GLN A 29 19.01 -9.57 13.72
C GLN A 29 17.71 -8.91 14.21
N THR A 30 17.83 -7.73 14.81
CA THR A 30 16.69 -6.85 15.10
C THR A 30 16.41 -5.99 13.87
N VAL A 31 15.22 -6.21 13.29
CA VAL A 31 14.81 -5.60 12.02
C VAL A 31 13.63 -4.65 12.25
N HIS A 32 13.65 -3.47 11.63
CA HIS A 32 12.54 -2.54 11.69
C HIS A 32 11.43 -2.98 10.71
N VAL A 33 10.18 -2.94 11.18
CA VAL A 33 8.98 -3.20 10.37
C VAL A 33 8.30 -1.87 10.09
N LYS A 34 8.35 -1.40 8.86
CA LYS A 34 7.72 -0.14 8.44
C LYS A 34 6.19 -0.23 8.39
N ASN A 35 5.63 -1.43 8.23
CA ASN A 35 4.20 -1.66 8.20
C ASN A 35 3.64 -1.78 9.62
N THR A 36 2.75 -0.88 10.00
CA THR A 36 2.08 -0.90 11.31
C THR A 36 0.86 -1.81 11.38
N GLY A 37 0.42 -2.37 10.25
CA GLY A 37 -0.64 -3.38 10.15
C GLY A 37 -0.29 -4.65 10.93
N ARG A 38 -1.30 -5.47 11.17
CA ARG A 38 -1.11 -6.70 11.96
C ARG A 38 -0.24 -7.72 11.23
N CYS A 39 -0.51 -7.94 9.95
CA CYS A 39 0.22 -8.86 9.04
C CYS A 39 0.54 -10.22 9.67
N ARG A 40 -0.36 -10.76 10.50
CA ARG A 40 -0.16 -12.02 11.23
C ARG A 40 -0.14 -13.22 10.28
N GLU A 41 -0.90 -13.13 9.21
CA GLU A 41 -1.02 -14.11 8.14
C GLU A 41 0.23 -14.17 7.26
N LEU A 42 1.08 -13.14 7.33
CA LEU A 42 2.33 -13.02 6.56
C LEU A 42 3.55 -13.35 7.43
N LEU A 43 3.60 -12.80 8.63
CA LEU A 43 4.75 -12.91 9.53
C LEU A 43 4.60 -14.13 10.45
N VAL A 44 4.69 -15.32 9.85
CA VAL A 44 4.66 -16.62 10.53
C VAL A 44 6.11 -17.08 10.76
N PRO A 45 6.49 -17.53 11.98
CA PRO A 45 7.83 -18.06 12.24
C PRO A 45 8.26 -19.14 11.22
N GLY A 46 9.49 -19.00 10.69
CA GLY A 46 10.03 -19.86 9.64
C GLY A 46 9.80 -19.33 8.23
N THR A 47 9.01 -18.28 8.04
CA THR A 47 8.75 -17.69 6.72
C THR A 47 10.01 -16.99 6.19
N ARG A 48 10.28 -17.17 4.89
CA ARG A 48 11.37 -16.46 4.19
C ARG A 48 10.99 -14.99 4.00
N VAL A 49 11.92 -14.11 4.34
CA VAL A 49 11.75 -12.65 4.24
C VAL A 49 12.95 -12.01 3.56
N TRP A 50 12.75 -10.80 3.03
CA TRP A 50 13.81 -9.97 2.48
C TRP A 50 13.87 -8.65 3.23
N CYS A 51 15.09 -8.30 3.62
CA CYS A 51 15.39 -7.11 4.40
C CYS A 51 16.32 -6.20 3.61
N GLN A 52 16.08 -4.90 3.69
CA GLN A 52 16.99 -3.89 3.15
C GLN A 52 17.97 -3.47 4.23
N GLU A 53 19.26 -3.54 3.94
CA GLU A 53 20.26 -2.96 4.80
C GLU A 53 20.24 -1.42 4.70
N ALA A 54 20.15 -0.75 5.83
CA ALA A 54 20.13 0.71 5.91
C ALA A 54 21.49 1.29 5.50
N SER A 55 21.46 2.37 4.72
CA SER A 55 22.68 3.08 4.29
C SER A 55 23.36 3.85 5.42
N SER A 56 22.62 4.26 6.46
CA SER A 56 23.15 5.04 7.58
C SER A 56 23.56 4.14 8.75
N PRO A 57 24.84 4.17 9.18
CA PRO A 57 25.30 3.42 10.34
C PRO A 57 24.78 3.95 11.68
N ALA A 58 24.20 5.16 11.70
CA ALA A 58 23.65 5.78 12.92
C ALA A 58 22.27 5.24 13.32
N ARG A 59 21.65 4.38 12.49
CA ARG A 59 20.33 3.79 12.80
C ARG A 59 20.43 2.75 13.92
N LYS A 60 19.41 2.76 14.79
CA LYS A 60 19.26 1.73 15.86
C LYS A 60 19.02 0.33 15.30
N THR A 61 18.41 0.21 14.13
CA THR A 61 18.18 -1.06 13.41
C THR A 61 18.90 -1.01 12.07
N ARG A 62 19.76 -2.01 11.84
CA ARG A 62 20.54 -2.12 10.60
C ARG A 62 19.66 -2.47 9.38
N PHE A 63 18.56 -3.15 9.59
CA PHE A 63 17.70 -3.69 8.53
C PHE A 63 16.27 -3.19 8.64
N ASP A 64 15.60 -3.00 7.48
CA ASP A 64 14.17 -2.82 7.31
C ASP A 64 13.58 -4.06 6.65
N LEU A 65 12.48 -4.61 7.18
CA LEU A 65 11.76 -5.72 6.56
C LEU A 65 10.94 -5.17 5.38
N ILE A 66 11.21 -5.69 4.18
CA ILE A 66 10.64 -5.18 2.94
C ILE A 66 9.63 -6.15 2.33
N ALA A 67 9.96 -7.44 2.25
CA ALA A 67 9.09 -8.41 1.60
C ALA A 67 9.05 -9.74 2.35
N VAL A 68 7.96 -10.46 2.15
CA VAL A 68 7.69 -11.76 2.77
C VAL A 68 7.16 -12.74 1.73
N GLN A 69 7.58 -14.01 1.84
CA GLN A 69 7.08 -15.09 1.01
C GLN A 69 5.82 -15.69 1.64
N LYS A 70 4.70 -15.71 0.90
CA LYS A 70 3.47 -16.41 1.29
C LYS A 70 3.11 -17.45 0.22
N GLY A 71 3.42 -18.71 0.47
CA GLY A 71 3.31 -19.75 -0.56
C GLY A 71 4.18 -19.41 -1.78
N SER A 72 3.56 -19.33 -2.95
CA SER A 72 4.25 -18.91 -4.19
C SER A 72 4.32 -17.39 -4.38
N ARG A 73 3.61 -16.58 -3.57
CA ARG A 73 3.57 -15.12 -3.70
C ARG A 73 4.68 -14.44 -2.91
N LEU A 74 5.31 -13.46 -3.53
CA LEU A 74 6.15 -12.50 -2.84
C LEU A 74 5.33 -11.23 -2.60
N ILE A 75 5.22 -10.82 -1.33
CA ILE A 75 4.42 -9.68 -0.89
C ILE A 75 5.36 -8.61 -0.37
N ASN A 76 5.29 -7.41 -0.93
CA ASN A 76 5.99 -6.26 -0.38
C ASN A 76 5.24 -5.75 0.85
N MET A 77 5.96 -5.50 1.94
CA MET A 77 5.41 -5.04 3.21
C MET A 77 5.77 -3.60 3.58
N ASP A 78 6.56 -2.93 2.74
CA ASP A 78 6.93 -1.53 3.01
C ASP A 78 5.71 -0.63 2.82
N SER A 79 5.22 -0.01 3.89
CA SER A 79 4.06 0.88 3.86
C SER A 79 4.32 2.20 3.10
N GLN A 80 5.55 2.51 2.75
CA GLN A 80 5.92 3.67 1.94
C GLN A 80 5.96 3.35 0.45
N ALA A 81 6.06 2.07 0.11
CA ALA A 81 6.15 1.61 -1.28
C ALA A 81 4.92 1.97 -2.14
N PRO A 82 3.67 1.89 -1.65
CA PRO A 82 2.49 2.23 -2.43
C PRO A 82 2.54 3.64 -3.02
N ASN A 83 2.89 4.66 -2.23
CA ASN A 83 2.95 6.05 -2.71
C ASN A 83 4.10 6.24 -3.71
N ALA A 84 5.25 5.60 -3.50
CA ALA A 84 6.36 5.67 -4.45
C ALA A 84 6.00 5.00 -5.78
N ALA A 85 5.38 3.81 -5.74
CA ALA A 85 4.95 3.09 -6.94
C ALA A 85 3.81 3.83 -7.68
N ALA A 86 2.85 4.43 -6.95
CA ALA A 86 1.79 5.23 -7.51
C ALA A 86 2.35 6.47 -8.23
N LYS A 87 3.35 7.14 -7.64
CA LYS A 87 4.02 8.27 -8.28
C LYS A 87 4.69 7.87 -9.61
N GLU A 88 5.45 6.77 -9.61
CA GLU A 88 6.08 6.26 -10.83
C GLU A 88 5.03 5.90 -11.90
N TRP A 89 3.93 5.26 -11.50
CA TRP A 89 2.83 4.90 -12.37
C TRP A 89 2.13 6.12 -12.98
N LEU A 90 1.84 7.15 -12.19
CA LEU A 90 1.27 8.42 -12.69
C LEU A 90 2.22 9.08 -13.71
N LEU A 91 3.51 9.20 -13.39
CA LEU A 91 4.51 9.83 -14.26
C LEU A 91 4.78 9.03 -15.54
N SER A 92 4.53 7.73 -15.55
CA SER A 92 4.64 6.87 -16.74
C SER A 92 3.39 6.83 -17.61
N GLY A 93 2.37 7.64 -17.29
CA GLY A 93 1.11 7.69 -18.03
C GLY A 93 0.13 6.57 -17.68
N GLY A 94 0.31 5.87 -16.58
CA GLY A 94 -0.57 4.76 -16.15
C GLY A 94 -2.01 5.18 -15.89
N PHE A 95 -2.24 6.45 -15.54
CA PHE A 95 -3.58 7.06 -15.44
C PHE A 95 -3.91 8.00 -16.60
N GLY A 96 -3.18 7.88 -17.72
CA GLY A 96 -3.16 8.85 -18.80
C GLY A 96 -2.15 9.96 -18.53
N GLU A 97 -2.12 10.97 -19.40
CA GLU A 97 -1.22 12.12 -19.23
C GLU A 97 -1.65 12.97 -18.04
N VAL A 98 -0.71 13.25 -17.15
CA VAL A 98 -0.93 14.09 -15.96
C VAL A 98 0.11 15.17 -15.86
N ASP A 99 -0.33 16.40 -15.54
CA ASP A 99 0.51 17.58 -15.35
C ASP A 99 0.53 18.05 -13.90
N ALA A 100 1.53 18.85 -13.54
CA ALA A 100 1.65 19.53 -12.25
C ALA A 100 1.50 18.60 -11.04
N LEU A 101 2.00 17.35 -11.13
CA LEU A 101 1.92 16.36 -10.06
C LEU A 101 2.59 16.87 -8.77
N ARG A 102 1.83 16.90 -7.69
CA ARG A 102 2.28 17.28 -6.34
C ARG A 102 1.90 16.20 -5.34
N ALA A 103 2.79 15.93 -4.40
CA ALA A 103 2.53 15.04 -3.27
C ALA A 103 1.97 15.82 -2.07
N GLU A 104 1.23 15.11 -1.21
CA GLU A 104 0.76 15.59 0.09
C GLU A 104 0.01 16.93 0.05
N THR A 105 -0.97 17.06 -0.84
CA THR A 105 -1.75 18.29 -1.02
C THR A 105 -2.89 18.38 -0.01
N VAL A 106 -2.94 19.50 0.71
CA VAL A 106 -4.03 19.81 1.65
C VAL A 106 -5.22 20.39 0.89
N HIS A 107 -6.41 19.84 1.16
CA HIS A 107 -7.69 20.36 0.69
C HIS A 107 -8.75 20.19 1.81
N GLY A 108 -9.32 21.30 2.25
CA GLY A 108 -10.21 21.31 3.41
C GLY A 108 -9.54 20.75 4.67
N ASP A 109 -10.15 19.76 5.27
CA ASP A 109 -9.65 19.05 6.47
C ASP A 109 -8.88 17.75 6.14
N SER A 110 -8.60 17.52 4.87
CA SER A 110 -7.91 16.34 4.36
C SER A 110 -6.57 16.70 3.73
N ARG A 111 -5.62 15.75 3.78
CA ARG A 111 -4.35 15.82 3.06
C ARG A 111 -4.26 14.58 2.19
N PHE A 112 -4.46 14.76 0.89
CA PHE A 112 -4.42 13.70 -0.09
C PHE A 112 -2.99 13.39 -0.55
N ASP A 113 -2.73 12.14 -0.91
CA ASP A 113 -1.39 11.68 -1.27
C ASP A 113 -0.87 12.36 -2.53
N PHE A 114 -1.75 12.62 -3.53
CA PHE A 114 -1.39 13.33 -4.76
C PHE A 114 -2.47 14.33 -5.20
N SER A 115 -2.01 15.41 -5.86
CA SER A 115 -2.82 16.24 -6.72
C SER A 115 -2.12 16.45 -8.07
N PHE A 116 -2.90 16.61 -9.15
CA PHE A 116 -2.39 16.81 -10.50
C PHE A 116 -3.49 17.41 -11.39
N LEU A 117 -3.12 17.84 -12.59
CA LEU A 117 -4.05 18.18 -13.65
C LEU A 117 -4.16 16.98 -14.61
N LYS A 118 -5.39 16.64 -15.00
CA LYS A 118 -5.68 15.64 -16.02
C LYS A 118 -6.77 16.20 -16.95
N ASP A 119 -6.48 16.29 -18.23
CA ASP A 119 -7.38 16.88 -19.23
C ASP A 119 -7.91 18.27 -18.81
N GLY A 120 -7.03 19.10 -18.20
CA GLY A 120 -7.35 20.44 -17.69
C GLY A 120 -8.14 20.46 -16.38
N THR A 121 -8.58 19.31 -15.85
CA THR A 121 -9.30 19.20 -14.57
C THR A 121 -8.32 18.94 -13.43
N PRO A 122 -8.42 19.65 -12.30
CA PRO A 122 -7.63 19.35 -11.11
C PRO A 122 -8.15 18.09 -10.41
N TRP A 123 -7.23 17.20 -10.04
CA TRP A 123 -7.49 15.90 -9.41
C TRP A 123 -6.86 15.76 -8.04
N PHE A 124 -7.54 15.01 -7.17
CA PHE A 124 -6.97 14.46 -5.96
C PHE A 124 -6.99 12.93 -6.00
N LEU A 125 -5.89 12.31 -5.58
CA LEU A 125 -5.75 10.86 -5.49
C LEU A 125 -5.24 10.48 -4.12
N GLU A 126 -5.98 9.58 -3.47
CA GLU A 126 -5.57 8.92 -2.23
C GLU A 126 -5.04 7.54 -2.55
N VAL A 127 -3.95 7.11 -1.92
CA VAL A 127 -3.30 5.81 -2.13
C VAL A 127 -3.48 4.93 -0.90
N LYS A 128 -3.84 3.68 -1.12
CA LYS A 128 -3.97 2.65 -0.08
C LYS A 128 -3.14 1.43 -0.44
N GLY A 129 -2.16 1.08 0.40
CA GLY A 129 -1.42 -0.16 0.26
C GLY A 129 -2.22 -1.36 0.75
N VAL A 130 -2.26 -2.43 -0.03
CA VAL A 130 -3.02 -3.65 0.29
C VAL A 130 -2.07 -4.83 0.37
N THR A 131 -2.04 -5.49 1.54
CA THR A 131 -1.23 -6.70 1.79
C THR A 131 -2.07 -7.87 2.29
N LEU A 132 -3.32 -7.63 2.73
CA LEU A 132 -4.22 -8.69 3.17
C LEU A 132 -4.76 -9.46 1.97
N GLU A 133 -4.41 -10.72 1.88
CA GLU A 133 -4.83 -11.62 0.82
C GLU A 133 -5.16 -13.00 1.37
N GLU A 134 -6.23 -13.61 0.90
CA GLU A 134 -6.58 -15.00 1.17
C GLU A 134 -7.11 -15.66 -0.12
N ASN A 135 -6.48 -16.77 -0.53
CA ASN A 135 -6.88 -17.55 -1.72
C ASN A 135 -7.00 -16.73 -3.02
N GLY A 136 -6.13 -15.73 -3.20
CA GLY A 136 -6.14 -14.86 -4.38
C GLY A 136 -7.10 -13.67 -4.28
N VAL A 137 -7.83 -13.52 -3.20
CA VAL A 137 -8.74 -12.42 -2.95
C VAL A 137 -8.10 -11.43 -1.96
N CYS A 138 -8.15 -10.15 -2.31
CA CYS A 138 -7.67 -9.10 -1.43
C CYS A 138 -8.81 -8.40 -0.69
N ALA A 139 -8.57 -8.03 0.57
CA ALA A 139 -9.49 -7.23 1.35
C ALA A 139 -8.82 -5.99 1.94
N PHE A 140 -9.54 -4.90 2.07
CA PHE A 140 -9.06 -3.69 2.73
C PHE A 140 -10.16 -3.06 3.61
N PRO A 141 -9.83 -2.59 4.82
CA PRO A 141 -8.52 -2.59 5.46
C PRO A 141 -8.19 -3.89 6.22
N ASP A 142 -6.94 -4.07 6.62
CA ASP A 142 -6.48 -5.17 7.50
C ASP A 142 -6.74 -4.91 8.98
N ALA A 143 -7.03 -3.65 9.33
CA ALA A 143 -7.40 -3.19 10.67
C ALA A 143 -8.28 -1.94 10.57
N PRO A 144 -9.14 -1.63 11.59
CA PRO A 144 -9.99 -0.44 11.57
C PRO A 144 -9.21 0.85 11.31
N THR A 145 -9.72 1.72 10.42
CA THR A 145 -9.04 2.93 9.96
C THR A 145 -9.98 4.16 9.89
N LEU A 146 -10.15 4.84 11.02
CA LEU A 146 -10.91 6.09 11.06
C LEU A 146 -10.40 7.13 10.05
N ARG A 147 -9.08 7.20 9.88
CA ARG A 147 -8.46 8.09 8.89
C ARG A 147 -8.83 7.69 7.46
N GLY A 148 -8.95 6.39 7.17
CA GLY A 148 -9.34 5.91 5.84
C GLY A 148 -10.74 6.38 5.44
N ALA A 149 -11.73 6.17 6.30
CA ALA A 149 -13.11 6.63 6.08
C ALA A 149 -13.18 8.17 5.97
N LYS A 150 -12.43 8.91 6.81
CA LYS A 150 -12.33 10.38 6.71
C LYS A 150 -11.83 10.83 5.34
N HIS A 151 -10.79 10.19 4.80
CA HIS A 151 -10.23 10.54 3.48
C HIS A 151 -11.24 10.27 2.36
N LEU A 152 -11.98 9.15 2.39
CA LEU A 152 -13.03 8.87 1.41
C LEU A 152 -14.13 9.94 1.43
N ARG A 153 -14.63 10.32 2.61
CA ARG A 153 -15.59 11.42 2.75
C ARG A 153 -15.02 12.77 2.27
N GLY A 154 -13.72 12.99 2.46
CA GLY A 154 -13.01 14.15 1.91
C GLY A 154 -12.99 14.17 0.39
N LEU A 155 -12.72 13.03 -0.26
CA LEU A 155 -12.79 12.87 -1.72
C LEU A 155 -14.23 13.10 -2.23
N THR A 156 -15.23 12.55 -1.54
CA THR A 156 -16.65 12.78 -1.89
C THR A 156 -17.02 14.27 -1.87
N ARG A 157 -16.55 15.02 -0.87
CA ARG A 157 -16.75 16.49 -0.84
C ARG A 157 -16.04 17.20 -2.00
N ALA A 158 -14.80 16.82 -2.27
CA ALA A 158 -14.05 17.41 -3.40
C ALA A 158 -14.71 17.08 -4.76
N ALA A 159 -15.31 15.89 -4.93
CA ALA A 159 -16.10 15.57 -6.12
C ALA A 159 -17.28 16.52 -6.30
N ALA A 160 -18.01 16.84 -5.23
CA ALA A 160 -19.13 17.77 -5.24
C ALA A 160 -18.68 19.23 -5.57
N GLU A 161 -17.42 19.56 -5.33
CA GLU A 161 -16.80 20.86 -5.68
C GLU A 161 -16.30 20.89 -7.13
N GLY A 162 -16.40 19.78 -7.89
CA GLY A 162 -16.01 19.70 -9.31
C GLY A 162 -14.58 19.22 -9.57
N TYR A 163 -13.88 18.73 -8.54
CA TYR A 163 -12.57 18.08 -8.72
C TYR A 163 -12.72 16.67 -9.27
N GLY A 164 -11.78 16.24 -10.10
CA GLY A 164 -11.56 14.82 -10.32
C GLY A 164 -11.01 14.17 -9.07
N VAL A 165 -11.52 13.00 -8.69
CA VAL A 165 -11.15 12.37 -7.43
C VAL A 165 -11.04 10.85 -7.58
N GLY A 166 -10.08 10.24 -6.86
CA GLY A 166 -9.93 8.81 -6.87
C GLY A 166 -9.24 8.26 -5.62
N VAL A 167 -9.51 6.98 -5.33
CA VAL A 167 -8.70 6.18 -4.43
C VAL A 167 -8.05 5.06 -5.22
N LEU A 168 -6.73 4.91 -5.07
CA LEU A 168 -5.93 3.87 -5.70
C LEU A 168 -5.47 2.85 -4.65
N PHE A 169 -6.01 1.66 -4.74
CA PHE A 169 -5.53 0.52 -3.98
C PHE A 169 -4.33 -0.10 -4.70
N VAL A 170 -3.15 0.04 -4.13
CA VAL A 170 -1.92 -0.59 -4.61
C VAL A 170 -1.77 -1.92 -3.91
N ILE A 171 -2.09 -3.00 -4.61
CA ILE A 171 -2.00 -4.36 -4.09
C ILE A 171 -0.53 -4.80 -4.21
N GLN A 172 0.13 -4.92 -3.07
CA GLN A 172 1.58 -5.10 -2.96
C GLN A 172 2.03 -6.54 -3.27
N MET A 173 1.34 -7.20 -4.19
CA MET A 173 1.61 -8.54 -4.71
C MET A 173 1.01 -8.72 -6.10
N ALA A 174 1.40 -9.82 -6.78
CA ALA A 174 0.89 -10.18 -8.09
C ALA A 174 -0.22 -11.22 -8.05
N ASP A 175 -0.94 -11.34 -9.18
CA ASP A 175 -1.84 -12.44 -9.51
C ASP A 175 -3.00 -12.63 -8.53
N VAL A 176 -3.63 -11.52 -8.14
CA VAL A 176 -4.86 -11.50 -7.36
C VAL A 176 -6.09 -11.45 -8.29
N THR A 177 -7.23 -11.93 -7.81
CA THR A 177 -8.46 -12.05 -8.58
C THR A 177 -9.30 -10.79 -8.49
N TYR A 178 -9.61 -10.35 -7.26
CA TYR A 178 -10.35 -9.12 -7.01
C TYR A 178 -10.02 -8.54 -5.62
N LEU A 179 -10.40 -7.29 -5.43
CA LEU A 179 -10.36 -6.58 -4.14
C LEU A 179 -11.80 -6.31 -3.68
N HIS A 180 -12.06 -6.45 -2.38
CA HIS A 180 -13.32 -6.01 -1.78
C HIS A 180 -13.08 -5.23 -0.47
N PRO A 181 -14.02 -4.37 -0.03
CA PRO A 181 -13.98 -3.78 1.30
C PRO A 181 -14.14 -4.86 2.37
N ASN A 182 -13.39 -4.72 3.46
CA ASN A 182 -13.43 -5.67 4.58
C ASN A 182 -14.48 -5.25 5.61
N ASP A 183 -15.75 -5.53 5.30
CA ASP A 183 -16.90 -5.15 6.13
C ASP A 183 -16.79 -5.71 7.56
N ALA A 184 -16.23 -6.91 7.71
CA ALA A 184 -16.07 -7.54 9.02
C ALA A 184 -15.04 -6.81 9.91
N THR A 185 -14.02 -6.18 9.29
CA THR A 185 -12.97 -5.47 10.01
C THR A 185 -13.31 -4.00 10.23
N ASP A 186 -13.88 -3.33 9.22
CA ASP A 186 -14.21 -1.90 9.28
C ASP A 186 -15.46 -1.59 8.44
N PRO A 187 -16.65 -1.77 9.00
CA PRO A 187 -17.91 -1.49 8.30
C PRO A 187 -18.09 0.00 7.95
N ASP A 188 -17.51 0.92 8.74
CA ASP A 188 -17.56 2.37 8.44
C ASP A 188 -16.74 2.71 7.20
N PHE A 189 -15.54 2.13 7.07
CA PHE A 189 -14.73 2.28 5.85
C PHE A 189 -15.45 1.69 4.63
N ALA A 190 -16.03 0.48 4.77
CA ALA A 190 -16.73 -0.19 3.69
C ALA A 190 -17.95 0.62 3.21
N ALA A 191 -18.75 1.16 4.14
CA ALA A 191 -19.86 2.04 3.82
C ALA A 191 -19.39 3.33 3.14
N ALA A 192 -18.34 3.98 3.67
CA ALA A 192 -17.78 5.20 3.09
C ALA A 192 -17.21 4.95 1.67
N LEU A 193 -16.64 3.77 1.39
CA LEU A 193 -16.12 3.43 0.06
C LEU A 193 -17.27 3.29 -0.96
N ARG A 194 -18.36 2.62 -0.58
CA ARG A 194 -19.57 2.49 -1.42
C ARG A 194 -20.22 3.85 -1.67
N GLU A 195 -20.35 4.68 -0.63
CA GLU A 195 -20.86 6.04 -0.75
C GLU A 195 -19.98 6.88 -1.70
N ALA A 196 -18.66 6.82 -1.54
CA ALA A 196 -17.71 7.54 -2.39
C ALA A 196 -17.86 7.12 -3.86
N ALA A 197 -17.96 5.81 -4.15
CA ALA A 197 -18.18 5.30 -5.50
C ALA A 197 -19.49 5.83 -6.11
N GLY A 198 -20.58 5.82 -5.34
CA GLY A 198 -21.89 6.37 -5.75
C GLY A 198 -21.89 7.88 -5.99
N ASN A 199 -20.91 8.61 -5.44
CA ASN A 199 -20.75 10.06 -5.59
C ASN A 199 -19.59 10.46 -6.52
N GLY A 200 -19.19 9.58 -7.43
CA GLY A 200 -18.25 9.91 -8.51
C GLY A 200 -16.77 9.80 -8.13
N VAL A 201 -16.41 9.27 -6.97
CA VAL A 201 -15.02 8.93 -6.67
C VAL A 201 -14.60 7.69 -7.46
N HIS A 202 -13.53 7.80 -8.25
CA HIS A 202 -12.97 6.67 -9.00
C HIS A 202 -12.32 5.68 -8.03
N ILE A 203 -12.81 4.45 -8.01
CA ILE A 203 -12.23 3.37 -7.22
C ILE A 203 -11.33 2.51 -8.11
N LEU A 204 -10.02 2.59 -7.86
CA LEU A 204 -9.00 1.92 -8.67
C LEU A 204 -8.27 0.90 -7.81
N ALA A 205 -8.03 -0.28 -8.34
CA ALA A 205 -7.15 -1.28 -7.74
C ALA A 205 -6.17 -1.78 -8.78
N MET A 206 -4.89 -1.85 -8.41
CA MET A 206 -3.81 -2.29 -9.28
C MET A 206 -2.95 -3.31 -8.54
N ASP A 207 -2.65 -4.45 -9.16
CA ASP A 207 -1.65 -5.37 -8.63
C ASP A 207 -0.23 -4.92 -8.98
N CYS A 208 0.75 -5.50 -8.29
CA CYS A 208 2.15 -5.17 -8.49
C CYS A 208 2.97 -6.39 -8.90
N ALA A 209 3.88 -6.21 -9.84
CA ALA A 209 5.02 -7.09 -9.98
C ALA A 209 5.96 -6.84 -8.80
N VAL A 210 6.20 -7.87 -7.98
CA VAL A 210 7.08 -7.80 -6.83
C VAL A 210 8.23 -8.77 -7.01
N THR A 211 9.44 -8.27 -6.87
CA THR A 211 10.67 -9.06 -6.78
C THR A 211 11.36 -8.79 -5.46
N GLU A 212 12.44 -9.50 -5.18
CA GLU A 212 13.25 -9.27 -3.99
C GLU A 212 13.78 -7.82 -3.87
N ARG A 213 13.83 -7.08 -4.99
CA ARG A 213 14.46 -5.75 -5.09
C ARG A 213 13.58 -4.68 -5.71
N CYS A 214 12.36 -5.01 -6.13
CA CYS A 214 11.53 -4.09 -6.88
C CYS A 214 10.05 -4.31 -6.61
N MET A 215 9.27 -3.23 -6.64
CA MET A 215 7.82 -3.26 -6.74
C MET A 215 7.37 -2.26 -7.81
N THR A 216 6.56 -2.71 -8.76
CA THR A 216 6.04 -1.88 -9.87
C THR A 216 4.57 -2.20 -10.08
N ILE A 217 3.73 -1.18 -10.19
CA ILE A 217 2.32 -1.34 -10.56
C ILE A 217 2.23 -1.97 -11.95
N ARG A 218 1.33 -2.96 -12.12
CA ARG A 218 1.28 -3.81 -13.28
C ARG A 218 -0.06 -3.73 -14.02
N ARG A 219 -1.12 -4.28 -13.45
CA ARG A 219 -2.41 -4.42 -14.11
C ARG A 219 -3.58 -4.07 -13.20
N PRO A 220 -4.73 -3.64 -13.79
CA PRO A 220 -5.93 -3.41 -13.01
C PRO A 220 -6.48 -4.72 -12.41
N VAL A 221 -7.10 -4.57 -11.25
CA VAL A 221 -7.78 -5.63 -10.51
C VAL A 221 -9.23 -5.21 -10.31
N GLU A 222 -10.15 -6.16 -10.49
CA GLU A 222 -11.58 -5.92 -10.25
C GLU A 222 -11.81 -5.50 -8.80
N VAL A 223 -12.65 -4.47 -8.59
CA VAL A 223 -13.13 -4.07 -7.26
C VAL A 223 -14.59 -4.45 -7.13
N ARG A 224 -14.92 -5.27 -6.11
CA ARG A 224 -16.29 -5.68 -5.77
C ARG A 224 -16.72 -4.96 -4.49
N LEU A 225 -17.58 -3.96 -4.65
CA LEU A 225 -18.08 -3.14 -3.54
C LEU A 225 -19.26 -3.77 -2.80
#